data_a301b59c38c08eb3a994b173309f1d4b
#
_entry.id   a301b59c38c08eb3a994b173309f1d4b
#
_cell.length_a   1.000
_cell.length_b   1.000
_cell.length_c   1.000
_cell.angle_alpha   90.00
_cell.angle_beta   90.00
_cell.angle_gamma   90.00
#
_symmetry.space_group_name_H-M   'P 1'
#
loop_
_entity.id
_entity.type
_entity.pdbx_description
1 polymer ?
#
loop_
_entity_poly.entity_id
_entity_poly.type
_entity_poly.pdbx_seq_one_letter_code
_entity_poly.pdbx_strand_id
1 'polypeptide(L)'
;MGCSRGERVGSAPAYVAPLNADMAPMVTVRQIVERDSLVGRRVRVGGVCAIAGTGPSAGVWVLQAGAWAIEVRGLVPASCVREPVGSEALTIFAQVVEGTDSTERLLLRLPD
;
A
#
# COMPACT_ATOMS: atom_id res chain seq x y z
N MET A 1 -14.21 29.05 -25.66
CA MET A 1 -14.18 28.76 -25.19
C MET A 1 -13.77 28.57 -24.59
N GLY A 2 -13.83 28.40 -24.64
CA GLY A 2 -13.71 27.91 -24.08
C GLY A 2 -13.23 27.54 -23.59
N CYS A 3 -13.14 27.44 -23.62
CA CYS A 3 -12.89 26.98 -23.06
C CYS A 3 -12.50 26.86 -22.50
N SER A 4 -12.42 26.92 -22.53
CA SER A 4 -12.30 26.58 -21.90
C SER A 4 -12.05 26.38 -21.20
N ARG A 5 -11.95 26.36 -21.37
CA ARG A 5 -11.87 25.96 -20.74
C ARG A 5 -11.46 25.52 -19.93
N GLY A 6 -11.31 25.64 -19.97
CA GLY A 6 -11.11 25.01 -19.29
C GLY A 6 -10.67 24.54 -18.68
N GLU A 7 -10.70 24.54 -18.66
CA GLU A 7 -10.61 23.91 -18.25
C GLU A 7 -10.49 23.26 -17.79
N ARG A 8 -10.55 23.49 -17.96
CA ARG A 8 -10.64 22.97 -17.73
C ARG A 8 -10.65 22.13 -17.87
N VAL A 9 -10.22 22.65 -18.34
CA VAL A 9 -10.53 21.62 -18.86
C VAL A 9 -11.07 20.47 -18.32
N GLY A 10 -11.98 20.13 -18.46
CA GLY A 10 -12.54 18.98 -17.96
C GLY A 10 -11.60 18.04 -17.26
N SER A 11 -10.63 18.56 -16.67
CA SER A 11 -9.65 17.74 -15.96
C SER A 11 -10.28 17.14 -14.73
N ALA A 12 -9.90 15.91 -14.43
CA ALA A 12 -10.26 15.28 -13.19
C ALA A 12 -9.74 16.10 -12.02
N PRO A 13 -10.43 16.14 -10.89
CA PRO A 13 -9.90 16.80 -9.70
C PRO A 13 -8.56 16.22 -9.31
N ALA A 14 -7.70 17.05 -8.79
CA ALA A 14 -6.42 16.58 -8.26
C ALA A 14 -6.66 15.59 -7.13
N TYR A 15 -5.82 14.58 -7.05
CA TYR A 15 -5.88 13.61 -5.98
C TYR A 15 -5.58 14.28 -4.64
N VAL A 16 -6.47 14.07 -3.68
CA VAL A 16 -6.26 14.54 -2.31
C VAL A 16 -5.93 13.32 -1.46
N ALA A 17 -4.70 13.26 -0.98
CA ALA A 17 -4.26 12.11 -0.20
C ALA A 17 -4.95 12.07 1.16
N PRO A 18 -5.43 10.89 1.59
CA PRO A 18 -5.96 10.75 2.94
C PRO A 18 -4.91 11.07 3.98
N LEU A 19 -5.30 11.77 5.05
CA LEU A 19 -4.38 12.17 6.09
C LEU A 19 -4.14 11.05 7.12
N ASN A 20 -5.06 10.11 7.21
CA ASN A 20 -4.95 9.01 8.16
C ASN A 20 -5.66 7.78 7.62
N ALA A 21 -5.51 6.66 8.33
CA ALA A 21 -6.05 5.38 7.90
C ALA A 21 -7.57 5.41 7.71
N ASP A 22 -8.28 6.07 8.61
CA ASP A 22 -9.75 6.08 8.55
C ASP A 22 -10.27 6.72 7.28
N MET A 23 -9.53 7.63 6.69
CA MET A 23 -9.94 8.33 5.48
C MET A 23 -9.52 7.59 4.21
N ALA A 24 -8.69 6.58 4.32
CA ALA A 24 -8.17 5.88 3.16
C ALA A 24 -9.10 4.76 2.72
N PRO A 25 -9.25 4.54 1.40
CA PRO A 25 -10.08 3.43 0.93
C PRO A 25 -9.44 2.09 1.23
N MET A 26 -10.29 1.10 1.49
CA MET A 26 -9.84 -0.27 1.69
C MET A 26 -9.69 -0.95 0.35
N VAL A 27 -8.52 -1.48 0.08
CA VAL A 27 -8.24 -2.20 -1.17
C VAL A 27 -7.58 -3.54 -0.82
N THR A 28 -7.52 -4.44 -1.80
CA THR A 28 -6.87 -5.74 -1.62
C THR A 28 -5.46 -5.71 -2.20
N VAL A 29 -4.62 -6.64 -1.74
CA VAL A 29 -3.28 -6.80 -2.33
C VAL A 29 -3.40 -7.05 -3.83
N ARG A 30 -4.36 -7.87 -4.25
CA ARG A 30 -4.58 -8.16 -5.66
C ARG A 30 -4.85 -6.88 -6.45
N GLN A 31 -5.72 -6.00 -5.93
CA GLN A 31 -6.03 -4.74 -6.61
C GLN A 31 -4.79 -3.87 -6.76
N ILE A 32 -3.95 -3.82 -5.73
CA ILE A 32 -2.73 -3.02 -5.78
C ILE A 32 -1.80 -3.54 -6.86
N VAL A 33 -1.63 -4.85 -6.94
CA VAL A 33 -0.73 -5.48 -7.92
C VAL A 33 -1.27 -5.31 -9.34
N GLU A 34 -2.58 -5.38 -9.52
CA GLU A 34 -3.18 -5.38 -10.84
C GLU A 34 -3.55 -4.01 -11.39
N ARG A 35 -3.66 -3.00 -10.53
CA ARG A 35 -4.18 -1.68 -10.95
C ARG A 35 -3.12 -0.61 -10.89
N ASP A 36 -2.67 -0.17 -12.05
CA ASP A 36 -1.69 0.93 -12.16
C ASP A 36 -2.23 2.22 -11.56
N SER A 37 -3.55 2.40 -11.57
CA SER A 37 -4.17 3.63 -11.06
C SER A 37 -3.98 3.81 -9.57
N LEU A 38 -3.60 2.77 -8.84
CA LEU A 38 -3.36 2.89 -7.40
C LEU A 38 -1.95 3.36 -7.04
N VAL A 39 -1.03 3.39 -8.02
CA VAL A 39 0.33 3.89 -7.75
C VAL A 39 0.27 5.34 -7.31
N GLY A 40 0.97 5.66 -6.22
CA GLY A 40 0.97 6.99 -5.62
C GLY A 40 -0.17 7.23 -4.65
N ARG A 41 -1.12 6.32 -4.56
CA ARG A 41 -2.29 6.49 -3.70
C ARG A 41 -2.04 5.93 -2.31
N ARG A 42 -2.70 6.53 -1.32
CA ARG A 42 -2.68 6.03 0.06
C ARG A 42 -3.93 5.19 0.28
N VAL A 43 -3.74 4.01 0.82
CA VAL A 43 -4.81 3.01 0.95
C VAL A 43 -4.71 2.29 2.28
N ARG A 44 -5.80 1.61 2.66
CA ARG A 44 -5.75 0.60 3.71
C ARG A 44 -5.76 -0.77 3.03
N VAL A 45 -4.95 -1.67 3.53
CA VAL A 45 -4.87 -3.01 2.95
C VAL A 45 -4.68 -4.03 4.07
N GLY A 46 -5.38 -5.13 3.98
CA GLY A 46 -5.36 -6.19 4.99
C GLY A 46 -4.67 -7.43 4.51
N GLY A 47 -4.21 -8.22 5.47
CA GLY A 47 -3.56 -9.50 5.22
C GLY A 47 -2.85 -10.00 6.46
N VAL A 48 -1.87 -10.85 6.26
CA VAL A 48 -1.04 -11.37 7.34
C VAL A 48 0.43 -11.16 6.97
N CYS A 49 1.27 -11.07 7.98
CA CYS A 49 2.72 -11.00 7.75
C CYS A 49 3.22 -12.38 7.33
N ALA A 50 3.84 -12.47 6.18
CA ALA A 50 4.38 -13.75 5.68
C ALA A 50 5.87 -13.88 5.96
N ILE A 51 6.63 -12.81 5.74
CA ILE A 51 8.08 -12.80 5.89
C ILE A 51 8.48 -11.42 6.42
N ALA A 52 9.46 -11.39 7.32
CA ALA A 52 10.03 -10.14 7.79
C ALA A 52 11.53 -10.16 7.60
N GLY A 53 12.08 -9.01 7.27
CA GLY A 53 13.53 -8.85 7.21
C GLY A 53 14.12 -8.91 8.61
N THR A 54 15.38 -9.34 8.70
CA THR A 54 16.11 -9.42 9.94
C THR A 54 17.39 -8.58 9.85
N GLY A 55 17.91 -8.21 11.00
CA GLY A 55 19.13 -7.42 11.04
C GLY A 55 18.99 -6.10 10.30
N PRO A 56 19.98 -5.74 9.48
CA PRO A 56 19.93 -4.46 8.77
C PRO A 56 18.76 -4.30 7.82
N SER A 57 18.12 -5.39 7.43
CA SER A 57 16.95 -5.33 6.57
C SER A 57 15.63 -5.26 7.35
N ALA A 58 15.71 -5.10 8.67
CA ALA A 58 14.52 -4.85 9.47
C ALA A 58 13.82 -3.61 8.92
N GLY A 59 12.49 -3.67 8.83
CA GLY A 59 11.73 -2.63 8.17
C GLY A 59 11.23 -3.03 6.80
N VAL A 60 11.62 -4.21 6.33
CA VAL A 60 11.10 -4.80 5.09
C VAL A 60 10.39 -6.10 5.46
N TRP A 61 9.15 -6.25 5.00
CA TRP A 61 8.37 -7.45 5.30
C TRP A 61 7.36 -7.67 4.16
N VAL A 62 6.68 -8.79 4.19
CA VAL A 62 5.73 -9.17 3.14
C VAL A 62 4.34 -9.31 3.74
N LEU A 63 3.39 -8.61 3.15
CA LEU A 63 1.97 -8.73 3.48
C LEU A 63 1.34 -9.71 2.50
N GLN A 64 0.71 -10.75 3.01
CA GLN A 64 0.09 -11.78 2.18
C GLN A 64 -1.42 -11.80 2.40
N ALA A 65 -2.16 -11.92 1.31
CA ALA A 65 -3.61 -12.06 1.33
C ALA A 65 -3.99 -13.11 0.30
N GLY A 66 -4.31 -14.31 0.77
CA GLY A 66 -4.59 -15.43 -0.12
C GLY A 66 -3.36 -15.81 -0.93
N ALA A 67 -3.51 -15.85 -2.25
CA ALA A 67 -2.43 -16.19 -3.16
C ALA A 67 -1.57 -14.96 -3.54
N TRP A 68 -1.89 -13.78 -3.02
CA TRP A 68 -1.23 -12.54 -3.40
C TRP A 68 -0.35 -12.03 -2.27
N ALA A 69 0.80 -11.49 -2.63
CA ALA A 69 1.75 -10.96 -1.64
C ALA A 69 2.39 -9.69 -2.17
N ILE A 70 2.76 -8.80 -1.27
CA ILE A 70 3.40 -7.55 -1.63
C ILE A 70 4.42 -7.17 -0.57
N GLU A 71 5.55 -6.65 -1.00
CA GLU A 71 6.57 -6.15 -0.09
C GLU A 71 6.10 -4.86 0.57
N VAL A 72 6.36 -4.74 1.87
CA VAL A 72 6.06 -3.54 2.65
C VAL A 72 7.34 -3.03 3.28
N ARG A 73 7.56 -1.74 3.19
CA ARG A 73 8.68 -1.08 3.85
C ARG A 73 8.16 -0.16 4.92
N GLY A 74 8.81 -0.17 6.07
CA GLY A 74 8.43 0.64 7.21
C GLY A 74 8.38 -0.18 8.47
N LEU A 75 7.59 0.29 9.43
CA LEU A 75 7.51 -0.34 10.74
C LEU A 75 7.02 -1.78 10.63
N VAL A 76 7.82 -2.71 11.12
CA VAL A 76 7.49 -4.14 11.10
C VAL A 76 6.49 -4.43 12.22
N PRO A 77 5.33 -5.03 11.89
CA PRO A 77 4.34 -5.33 12.93
C PRO A 77 4.83 -6.42 13.88
N ALA A 78 4.30 -6.39 15.10
CA ALA A 78 4.66 -7.40 16.10
C ALA A 78 4.35 -8.82 15.62
N SER A 79 3.30 -9.01 14.83
CA SER A 79 2.92 -10.32 14.31
C SER A 79 3.95 -10.90 13.34
N CYS A 80 4.85 -10.10 12.82
CA CYS A 80 5.94 -10.57 11.97
C CYS A 80 7.06 -11.22 12.74
N VAL A 81 7.22 -10.86 14.01
CA VAL A 81 8.34 -11.33 14.84
C VAL A 81 7.90 -12.29 15.92
N ARG A 82 6.58 -12.48 16.06
CA ARG A 82 6.00 -13.39 17.04
C ARG A 82 5.68 -14.74 16.39
N GLU A 83 5.91 -15.81 17.11
CA GLU A 83 5.58 -17.14 16.62
C GLU A 83 4.16 -17.52 17.03
N PRO A 84 3.38 -18.14 16.14
CA PRO A 84 3.72 -18.42 14.74
C PRO A 84 3.52 -17.16 13.88
N VAL A 85 4.45 -16.95 12.97
CA VAL A 85 4.39 -15.81 12.04
C VAL A 85 3.14 -15.92 11.18
N GLY A 86 2.45 -14.80 11.00
CA GLY A 86 1.26 -14.78 10.15
C GLY A 86 0.00 -15.28 10.82
N SER A 87 0.01 -15.47 12.14
CA SER A 87 -1.15 -15.96 12.87
C SER A 87 -2.23 -14.89 13.06
N GLU A 88 -1.87 -13.61 12.90
CA GLU A 88 -2.80 -12.50 13.12
C GLU A 88 -3.06 -11.75 11.82
N ALA A 89 -4.33 -11.53 11.51
CA ALA A 89 -4.70 -10.62 10.44
C ALA A 89 -4.45 -9.19 10.88
N LEU A 90 -3.98 -8.37 9.97
CA LEU A 90 -3.74 -6.96 10.24
C LEU A 90 -4.14 -6.10 9.06
N THR A 91 -4.37 -4.83 9.33
CA THR A 91 -4.68 -3.84 8.31
C THR A 91 -3.69 -2.70 8.47
N ILE A 92 -3.08 -2.27 7.37
CA ILE A 92 -2.10 -1.19 7.42
C ILE A 92 -2.55 -0.04 6.54
N PHE A 93 -2.08 1.15 6.91
CA PHE A 93 -2.20 2.36 6.10
C PHE A 93 -0.88 2.54 5.37
N ALA A 94 -0.93 2.67 4.05
CA ALA A 94 0.28 2.66 3.25
C ALA A 94 0.10 3.42 1.96
N GLN A 95 1.21 3.87 1.38
CA GLN A 95 1.23 4.45 0.06
C GLN A 95 1.76 3.41 -0.93
N VAL A 96 1.06 3.27 -2.05
CA VAL A 96 1.47 2.36 -3.12
C VAL A 96 2.54 3.04 -3.96
N VAL A 97 3.66 2.38 -4.16
CA VAL A 97 4.75 2.93 -4.99
C VAL A 97 5.23 1.87 -5.96
N GLU A 98 5.90 2.32 -7.01
CA GLU A 98 6.57 1.40 -7.93
C GLU A 98 7.86 0.90 -7.32
N GLY A 99 8.20 -0.36 -7.61
CA GLY A 99 9.46 -0.93 -7.20
C GLY A 99 10.58 -0.60 -8.17
N THR A 100 11.52 -1.54 -8.31
CA THR A 100 12.69 -1.34 -9.15
C THR A 100 12.32 -1.19 -10.62
N ASP A 101 11.30 -1.91 -11.08
CA ASP A 101 10.77 -1.69 -12.42
C ASP A 101 9.30 -1.31 -12.34
N SER A 102 8.78 -0.79 -13.45
CA SER A 102 7.44 -0.20 -13.48
C SER A 102 6.32 -1.20 -13.26
N THR A 103 6.59 -2.50 -13.35
CA THR A 103 5.58 -3.52 -13.10
C THR A 103 5.56 -3.97 -11.64
N GLU A 104 6.61 -3.66 -10.90
CA GLU A 104 6.69 -3.99 -9.48
C GLU A 104 5.88 -3.01 -8.66
N ARG A 105 5.25 -3.52 -7.60
CA ARG A 105 4.54 -2.68 -6.62
C ARG A 105 5.03 -3.01 -5.25
N LEU A 106 5.17 -1.98 -4.43
CA LEU A 106 5.44 -2.16 -3.01
C LEU A 106 4.71 -1.10 -2.22
N LEU A 107 4.66 -1.30 -0.92
CA LEU A 107 3.95 -0.41 -0.02
C LEU A 107 4.95 0.28 0.91
N LEU A 108 4.74 1.58 1.11
CA LEU A 108 5.42 2.32 2.16
C LEU A 108 4.42 2.49 3.31
N ARG A 109 4.67 1.82 4.43
CA ARG A 109 3.77 1.90 5.56
C ARG A 109 3.80 3.28 6.18
N LEU A 110 2.63 3.81 6.45
CA LEU A 110 2.47 5.15 7.02
C LEU A 110 1.94 5.03 8.44
N PRO A 111 2.21 6.04 9.29
CA PRO A 111 1.60 6.08 10.63
C PRO A 111 0.09 6.20 10.51
N ASP A 112 -0.62 5.52 11.39
CA ASP A 112 -2.08 5.55 11.41
C ASP A 112 -2.66 6.86 11.90
#